data_4dcf418923b27a19aec336e9d15dff86
#
_entry.id   4dcf418923b27a19aec336e9d15dff86
#
_cell.length_a   1.000
_cell.length_b   1.000
_cell.length_c   1.000
_cell.angle_alpha   90.00
_cell.angle_beta   90.00
_cell.angle_gamma   90.00
#
_symmetry.space_group_name_H-M   'P 1'
#
loop_
_entity.id
_entity.type
_entity.pdbx_description
1 polymer ?
#
loop_
_entity_poly.entity_id
_entity_poly.type
_entity_poly.pdbx_seq_one_letter_code
_entity_poly.pdbx_strand_id
1 'polypeptide(L)'
;MERKKNSSGGSRSLLGSMTAVAAGKITHVSSHSYHTNDFTYEKLGETEERLGFATKAPEAFSNGYRFSVGVPVEQSGMDEEGNPVEMGEAVSLTYKKKGQPDLFVSVEKSGPYGISGQADQVFDHNGIAIEFSEYEYRMVPPDYQVSEAEQAMVDAGELVIAYGSRKVENKVYQSLSWEEGGVHYNMDVFDSDLTADQMAGMAVEIIEGHS
;
A
#
# COMPACT_ATOMS: atom_id res chain seq x y z
N MET A 1 -31.47 -31.76 19.36
CA MET A 1 -31.12 -30.42 19.89
C MET A 1 -29.68 -30.12 19.45
N GLU A 2 -29.53 -29.68 18.20
CA GLU A 2 -28.23 -29.43 17.56
C GLU A 2 -27.79 -28.00 17.81
N ARG A 3 -26.61 -27.86 18.41
CA ARG A 3 -25.95 -26.54 18.58
C ARG A 3 -25.22 -26.16 17.29
N LYS A 4 -25.72 -25.17 16.57
CA LYS A 4 -24.98 -24.49 15.53
C LYS A 4 -23.77 -23.74 16.13
N LYS A 5 -22.56 -24.13 15.71
CA LYS A 5 -21.36 -23.33 15.93
C LYS A 5 -21.38 -22.16 14.95
N ASN A 6 -21.54 -20.96 15.46
CA ASN A 6 -21.22 -19.74 14.73
C ASN A 6 -19.68 -19.61 14.70
N SER A 7 -19.08 -19.79 13.53
CA SER A 7 -17.72 -19.37 13.29
C SER A 7 -17.75 -17.87 12.92
N SER A 8 -17.42 -17.02 13.87
CA SER A 8 -17.13 -15.62 13.59
C SER A 8 -15.79 -15.56 12.86
N GLY A 9 -15.84 -15.40 11.54
CA GLY A 9 -14.70 -15.03 10.72
C GLY A 9 -14.25 -13.63 11.13
N GLY A 10 -13.14 -13.53 11.86
CA GLY A 10 -12.54 -12.26 12.20
C GLY A 10 -11.97 -11.61 10.95
N SER A 11 -12.61 -10.58 10.46
CA SER A 11 -12.07 -9.66 9.48
C SER A 11 -10.82 -9.00 10.10
N ARG A 12 -9.63 -9.37 9.64
CA ARG A 12 -8.42 -8.60 9.93
C ARG A 12 -8.36 -7.48 8.89
N SER A 13 -8.90 -6.34 9.26
CA SER A 13 -8.69 -5.09 8.55
C SER A 13 -7.21 -4.75 8.61
N LEU A 14 -6.51 -4.80 7.48
CA LEU A 14 -5.25 -4.09 7.30
C LEU A 14 -5.64 -2.61 7.14
N LEU A 15 -5.73 -1.91 8.26
CA LEU A 15 -5.95 -0.47 8.27
C LEU A 15 -4.63 0.22 7.93
N GLY A 16 -4.40 0.42 6.65
CA GLY A 16 -3.59 1.51 6.19
C GLY A 16 -4.52 2.67 5.85
N SER A 17 -4.93 3.44 6.82
CA SER A 17 -5.55 4.73 6.52
C SER A 17 -4.43 5.69 6.18
N MET A 18 -4.03 5.75 4.92
CA MET A 18 -3.23 6.84 4.42
C MET A 18 -4.15 8.05 4.29
N THR A 19 -3.86 9.10 5.04
CA THR A 19 -4.49 10.40 4.82
C THR A 19 -3.79 11.03 3.62
N ALA A 20 -4.21 10.67 2.41
CA ALA A 20 -3.79 11.39 1.23
C ALA A 20 -4.56 12.71 1.19
N VAL A 21 -3.88 13.82 1.41
CA VAL A 21 -4.42 15.14 1.09
C VAL A 21 -4.25 15.32 -0.43
N ALA A 22 -5.16 14.75 -1.20
CA ALA A 22 -5.26 15.04 -2.61
C ALA A 22 -5.84 16.44 -2.81
N ALA A 23 -5.34 17.15 -3.78
CA ALA A 23 -5.87 18.45 -4.18
C ALA A 23 -7.37 18.33 -4.49
N GLY A 24 -8.18 18.70 -3.51
CA GLY A 24 -9.51 19.22 -3.74
C GLY A 24 -10.71 18.32 -3.63
N LYS A 25 -10.69 17.01 -3.22
CA LYS A 25 -11.99 16.32 -3.09
C LYS A 25 -12.06 15.05 -2.23
N ILE A 26 -10.99 14.38 -1.89
CA ILE A 26 -11.05 13.17 -1.05
C ILE A 26 -10.28 13.38 0.23
N THR A 27 -10.97 13.25 1.36
CA THR A 27 -10.42 13.46 2.69
C THR A 27 -10.10 12.16 3.42
N HIS A 28 -10.63 11.04 2.92
CA HIS A 28 -10.43 9.73 3.54
C HIS A 28 -10.50 8.63 2.50
N VAL A 29 -9.51 7.73 2.53
CA VAL A 29 -9.49 6.50 1.72
C VAL A 29 -9.52 5.31 2.67
N SER A 30 -10.38 4.36 2.41
CA SER A 30 -10.41 3.07 3.11
C SER A 30 -10.32 1.92 2.12
N SER A 31 -9.51 0.94 2.46
CA SER A 31 -9.33 -0.27 1.67
C SER A 31 -9.92 -1.46 2.41
N HIS A 32 -10.69 -2.29 1.72
CA HIS A 32 -11.25 -3.51 2.26
C HIS A 32 -10.76 -4.71 1.44
N SER A 33 -10.16 -5.69 2.11
CA SER A 33 -9.79 -6.96 1.50
C SER A 33 -10.56 -8.10 2.13
N TYR A 34 -11.06 -9.00 1.29
CA TYR A 34 -11.70 -10.24 1.72
C TYR A 34 -10.71 -11.39 1.51
N HIS A 35 -10.09 -11.90 2.57
CA HIS A 35 -9.12 -13.00 2.52
C HIS A 35 -9.64 -14.30 1.86
N THR A 36 -10.92 -14.37 1.55
CA THR A 36 -11.50 -15.49 0.79
C THR A 36 -11.12 -15.50 -0.69
N ASN A 37 -10.56 -14.41 -1.20
CA ASN A 37 -10.19 -14.20 -2.59
C ASN A 37 -8.67 -14.12 -2.80
N ASP A 38 -7.88 -14.54 -1.79
CA ASP A 38 -6.43 -14.62 -1.90
C ASP A 38 -6.03 -15.56 -3.05
N PHE A 39 -4.99 -15.18 -3.80
CA PHE A 39 -4.56 -15.95 -4.97
C PHE A 39 -3.04 -16.14 -5.01
N THR A 40 -2.61 -17.19 -5.72
CA THR A 40 -1.21 -17.50 -5.99
C THR A 40 -0.74 -16.82 -7.28
N TYR A 41 0.57 -16.82 -7.54
CA TYR A 41 1.14 -16.18 -8.72
C TYR A 41 0.54 -16.73 -10.03
N GLU A 42 0.28 -18.05 -10.12
CA GLU A 42 -0.29 -18.67 -11.30
C GLU A 42 -1.69 -18.14 -11.68
N LYS A 43 -2.38 -17.53 -10.71
CA LYS A 43 -3.70 -16.92 -10.92
C LYS A 43 -3.64 -15.40 -11.12
N LEU A 44 -2.44 -14.81 -11.14
CA LEU A 44 -2.28 -13.38 -11.32
C LEU A 44 -2.90 -12.91 -12.64
N GLY A 45 -2.64 -13.63 -13.74
CA GLY A 45 -3.19 -13.28 -15.05
C GLY A 45 -4.74 -13.28 -15.11
N GLU A 46 -5.40 -14.22 -14.42
CA GLU A 46 -6.88 -14.22 -14.30
C GLU A 46 -7.38 -12.98 -13.54
N THR A 47 -6.63 -12.55 -12.53
CA THR A 47 -6.94 -11.34 -11.75
C THR A 47 -6.74 -10.09 -12.60
N GLU A 48 -5.65 -10.00 -13.36
CA GLU A 48 -5.37 -8.88 -14.29
C GLU A 48 -6.44 -8.75 -15.38
N GLU A 49 -6.90 -9.88 -15.96
CA GLU A 49 -8.02 -9.87 -16.91
C GLU A 49 -9.29 -9.28 -16.30
N ARG A 50 -9.61 -9.64 -15.06
CA ARG A 50 -10.78 -9.11 -14.34
C ARG A 50 -10.64 -7.63 -14.03
N LEU A 51 -9.47 -7.16 -13.60
CA LEU A 51 -9.18 -5.76 -13.27
C LEU A 51 -9.04 -4.88 -14.53
N GLY A 52 -8.70 -5.48 -15.68
CA GLY A 52 -8.53 -4.79 -16.95
C GLY A 52 -7.24 -3.97 -17.04
N PHE A 53 -6.20 -4.39 -16.30
CA PHE A 53 -4.83 -3.87 -16.41
C PHE A 53 -3.83 -4.95 -16.00
N ALA A 54 -2.59 -4.86 -16.51
CA ALA A 54 -1.49 -5.74 -16.15
C ALA A 54 -0.71 -5.15 -14.97
N THR A 55 -0.33 -5.98 -14.02
CA THR A 55 0.50 -5.57 -12.88
C THR A 55 1.98 -5.55 -13.21
N LYS A 56 2.41 -6.29 -14.23
CA LYS A 56 3.82 -6.55 -14.58
C LYS A 56 4.65 -7.13 -13.42
N ALA A 57 3.99 -7.57 -12.37
CA ALA A 57 4.62 -8.02 -11.14
C ALA A 57 5.40 -9.33 -11.39
N PRO A 58 6.69 -9.43 -11.04
CA PRO A 58 7.47 -10.64 -11.24
C PRO A 58 7.11 -11.72 -10.19
N GLU A 59 7.35 -13.00 -10.51
CA GLU A 59 7.28 -14.07 -9.50
C GLU A 59 8.35 -13.90 -8.41
N ALA A 60 9.51 -13.37 -8.79
CA ALA A 60 10.58 -13.07 -7.86
C ALA A 60 11.42 -11.89 -8.36
N PHE A 61 11.80 -11.02 -7.43
CA PHE A 61 12.78 -9.97 -7.66
C PHE A 61 14.21 -10.53 -7.64
N SER A 62 15.11 -9.89 -8.37
CA SER A 62 16.53 -10.26 -8.46
C SER A 62 17.22 -10.28 -7.09
N ASN A 63 16.79 -9.44 -6.17
CA ASN A 63 17.28 -9.35 -4.80
C ASN A 63 16.77 -10.47 -3.87
N GLY A 64 15.92 -11.39 -4.37
CA GLY A 64 15.46 -12.59 -3.67
C GLY A 64 14.11 -12.49 -2.94
N TYR A 65 13.42 -11.38 -3.03
CA TYR A 65 12.01 -11.33 -2.65
C TYR A 65 11.17 -12.16 -3.63
N ARG A 66 10.27 -13.00 -3.11
CA ARG A 66 9.41 -13.86 -3.91
C ARG A 66 7.95 -13.60 -3.61
N PHE A 67 7.12 -13.64 -4.64
CA PHE A 67 5.67 -13.57 -4.50
C PHE A 67 5.17 -14.62 -3.48
N SER A 68 4.32 -14.19 -2.59
CA SER A 68 3.72 -15.03 -1.54
C SER A 68 2.22 -15.15 -1.70
N VAL A 69 1.54 -14.05 -1.87
CA VAL A 69 0.08 -13.99 -2.00
C VAL A 69 -0.34 -12.69 -2.67
N GLY A 70 -1.36 -12.75 -3.52
CA GLY A 70 -2.08 -11.60 -4.04
C GLY A 70 -3.48 -11.52 -3.45
N VAL A 71 -3.95 -10.30 -3.21
CA VAL A 71 -5.26 -10.02 -2.61
C VAL A 71 -5.94 -8.93 -3.42
N PRO A 72 -7.12 -9.18 -4.00
CA PRO A 72 -7.95 -8.13 -4.57
C PRO A 72 -8.43 -7.19 -3.46
N VAL A 73 -8.40 -5.89 -3.71
CA VAL A 73 -8.75 -4.85 -2.75
C VAL A 73 -9.82 -3.96 -3.36
N GLU A 74 -10.94 -3.80 -2.66
CA GLU A 74 -11.93 -2.78 -2.98
C GLU A 74 -11.56 -1.50 -2.24
N GLN A 75 -11.48 -0.40 -2.98
CA GLN A 75 -11.18 0.91 -2.42
C GLN A 75 -12.43 1.79 -2.40
N SER A 76 -12.61 2.49 -1.31
CA SER A 76 -13.64 3.50 -1.16
C SER A 76 -13.05 4.77 -0.54
N GLY A 77 -13.50 5.92 -1.02
CA GLY A 77 -13.14 7.23 -0.50
C GLY A 77 -14.34 7.98 0.06
N MET A 78 -14.07 9.08 0.75
CA MET A 78 -15.07 10.07 1.12
C MET A 78 -14.60 11.45 0.62
N ASP A 79 -15.55 12.22 0.09
CA ASP A 79 -15.30 13.62 -0.26
C ASP A 79 -15.27 14.54 0.98
N GLU A 80 -15.07 15.84 0.77
CA GLU A 80 -15.04 16.85 1.84
C GLU A 80 -16.40 16.96 2.57
N GLU A 81 -17.48 16.59 1.93
CA GLU A 81 -18.83 16.58 2.48
C GLU A 81 -19.19 15.27 3.19
N GLY A 82 -18.29 14.28 3.17
CA GLY A 82 -18.47 12.96 3.78
C GLY A 82 -19.31 11.99 2.94
N ASN A 83 -19.49 12.25 1.65
CA ASN A 83 -20.17 11.33 0.75
C ASN A 83 -19.19 10.24 0.27
N PRO A 84 -19.67 8.99 0.11
CA PRO A 84 -18.81 7.93 -0.44
C PRO A 84 -18.48 8.19 -1.91
N VAL A 85 -17.22 8.00 -2.25
CA VAL A 85 -16.69 8.06 -3.62
C VAL A 85 -16.16 6.68 -3.98
N GLU A 86 -16.65 6.12 -5.07
CA GLU A 86 -16.13 4.85 -5.60
C GLU A 86 -14.74 5.10 -6.22
N MET A 87 -13.72 4.38 -5.73
CA MET A 87 -12.35 4.54 -6.17
C MET A 87 -11.87 3.42 -7.10
N GLY A 88 -12.61 2.34 -7.20
CA GLY A 88 -12.30 1.20 -8.05
C GLY A 88 -11.65 0.04 -7.31
N GLU A 89 -11.13 -0.90 -8.10
CA GLU A 89 -10.45 -2.09 -7.59
C GLU A 89 -8.93 -1.93 -7.74
N ALA A 90 -8.22 -2.43 -6.74
CA ALA A 90 -6.78 -2.56 -6.71
C ALA A 90 -6.38 -4.02 -6.46
N VAL A 91 -5.11 -4.31 -6.58
CA VAL A 91 -4.55 -5.56 -6.11
C VAL A 91 -3.36 -5.28 -5.20
N SER A 92 -3.30 -5.97 -4.07
CA SER A 92 -2.16 -5.95 -3.16
C SER A 92 -1.39 -7.27 -3.27
N LEU A 93 -0.11 -7.18 -3.59
CA LEU A 93 0.79 -8.32 -3.77
C LEU A 93 1.79 -8.32 -2.62
N THR A 94 1.90 -9.43 -1.91
CA THR A 94 2.87 -9.59 -0.83
C THR A 94 4.05 -10.43 -1.32
N TYR A 95 5.24 -9.89 -1.14
CA TYR A 95 6.51 -10.58 -1.40
C TYR A 95 7.24 -10.87 -0.10
N LYS A 96 7.88 -12.03 -0.03
CA LYS A 96 8.63 -12.49 1.14
C LYS A 96 10.07 -12.84 0.80
N LYS A 97 10.95 -12.52 1.74
CA LYS A 97 12.36 -12.94 1.73
C LYS A 97 12.75 -13.38 3.13
N LYS A 98 13.43 -14.52 3.23
CA LYS A 98 13.82 -15.09 4.54
C LYS A 98 14.64 -14.10 5.36
N GLY A 99 14.17 -13.80 6.58
CA GLY A 99 14.85 -12.91 7.51
C GLY A 99 14.71 -11.42 7.20
N GLN A 100 13.85 -11.08 6.25
CA GLN A 100 13.51 -9.70 5.89
C GLN A 100 12.00 -9.43 6.16
N PRO A 101 11.59 -8.17 6.38
CA PRO A 101 10.20 -7.78 6.44
C PRO A 101 9.46 -8.15 5.16
N ASP A 102 8.15 -8.33 5.25
CA ASP A 102 7.29 -8.50 4.08
C ASP A 102 7.25 -7.19 3.27
N LEU A 103 7.36 -7.31 1.96
CA LEU A 103 7.24 -6.22 1.00
C LEU A 103 5.85 -6.28 0.36
N PHE A 104 5.20 -5.13 0.24
CA PHE A 104 3.88 -5.01 -0.37
C PHE A 104 3.99 -4.21 -1.67
N VAL A 105 3.31 -4.66 -2.71
CA VAL A 105 3.16 -3.93 -3.97
C VAL A 105 1.68 -3.79 -4.25
N SER A 106 1.18 -2.57 -4.22
CA SER A 106 -0.20 -2.24 -4.57
C SER A 106 -0.25 -1.72 -5.99
N VAL A 107 -1.21 -2.19 -6.77
CA VAL A 107 -1.38 -1.81 -8.18
C VAL A 107 -2.84 -1.49 -8.43
N GLU A 108 -3.10 -0.33 -9.02
CA GLU A 108 -4.45 0.17 -9.29
C GLU A 108 -4.49 1.02 -10.56
N LYS A 109 -5.67 1.27 -11.12
CA LYS A 109 -5.78 2.27 -12.20
C LYS A 109 -5.46 3.65 -11.64
N SER A 110 -4.65 4.43 -12.40
CA SER A 110 -4.39 5.82 -12.04
C SER A 110 -5.69 6.59 -11.93
N GLY A 111 -5.85 7.26 -10.81
CA GLY A 111 -7.00 8.08 -10.49
C GLY A 111 -6.58 9.50 -10.12
N PRO A 112 -7.53 10.40 -9.87
CA PRO A 112 -7.24 11.76 -9.40
C PRO A 112 -6.71 11.80 -7.96
N TYR A 113 -6.37 10.67 -7.37
CA TYR A 113 -6.11 10.45 -5.95
C TYR A 113 -4.65 10.06 -5.67
N GLY A 114 -3.71 10.71 -6.35
CA GLY A 114 -2.29 10.53 -6.04
C GLY A 114 -1.95 10.97 -4.61
N ILE A 115 -1.08 10.24 -3.93
CA ILE A 115 -0.50 10.70 -2.67
C ILE A 115 0.36 11.91 -2.99
N SER A 116 -0.11 13.11 -2.64
CA SER A 116 0.66 14.33 -2.80
C SER A 116 1.49 14.54 -1.53
N GLY A 117 2.67 13.97 -1.48
CA GLY A 117 3.73 14.31 -0.53
C GLY A 117 4.94 14.81 -1.31
N GLN A 118 5.83 15.51 -0.68
CA GLN A 118 7.13 15.79 -1.27
C GLN A 118 7.97 14.54 -1.12
N ALA A 119 8.36 13.91 -2.24
CA ALA A 119 9.25 12.77 -2.23
C ALA A 119 10.63 13.16 -1.70
N ASP A 120 11.25 12.31 -0.89
CA ASP A 120 12.62 12.51 -0.40
C ASP A 120 13.63 12.34 -1.51
N GLN A 121 13.37 11.42 -2.45
CA GLN A 121 14.17 11.17 -3.63
C GLN A 121 13.29 10.85 -4.84
N VAL A 122 13.72 11.29 -6.00
CA VAL A 122 13.06 10.97 -7.29
C VAL A 122 14.10 10.37 -8.23
N PHE A 123 13.78 9.19 -8.74
CA PHE A 123 14.55 8.51 -9.77
C PHE A 123 13.83 8.64 -11.11
N ASP A 124 14.57 8.69 -12.22
CA ASP A 124 14.01 8.64 -13.56
C ASP A 124 14.39 7.33 -14.24
N HIS A 125 13.42 6.63 -14.78
CA HIS A 125 13.65 5.48 -15.64
C HIS A 125 12.84 5.62 -16.94
N ASN A 126 13.49 5.91 -18.04
CA ASN A 126 12.86 6.09 -19.36
C ASN A 126 11.74 7.14 -19.38
N GLY A 127 11.85 8.19 -18.56
CA GLY A 127 10.85 9.25 -18.44
C GLY A 127 9.72 8.93 -17.45
N ILE A 128 9.80 7.81 -16.73
CA ILE A 128 8.93 7.47 -15.60
C ILE A 128 9.60 7.98 -14.33
N ALA A 129 8.93 8.90 -13.64
CA ALA A 129 9.38 9.36 -12.31
C ALA A 129 9.00 8.31 -11.26
N ILE A 130 9.99 7.86 -10.50
CA ILE A 130 9.84 6.91 -9.40
C ILE A 130 10.14 7.68 -8.12
N GLU A 131 9.13 7.87 -7.28
CA GLU A 131 9.18 8.73 -6.09
C GLU A 131 9.35 7.88 -4.84
N PHE A 132 10.41 8.14 -4.08
CA PHE A 132 10.69 7.47 -2.80
C PHE A 132 10.45 8.41 -1.64
N SER A 133 9.83 7.90 -0.58
CA SER A 133 9.62 8.59 0.69
C SER A 133 9.89 7.66 1.87
N GLU A 134 10.49 8.22 2.92
CA GLU A 134 10.71 7.52 4.18
C GLU A 134 10.22 8.41 5.34
N TYR A 135 9.39 7.87 6.23
CA TYR A 135 8.88 8.61 7.38
C TYR A 135 8.58 7.71 8.59
N GLU A 136 8.47 8.35 9.74
CA GLU A 136 8.06 7.67 10.96
C GLU A 136 6.59 7.27 10.89
N TYR A 137 6.30 6.01 11.18
CA TYR A 137 4.96 5.46 11.26
C TYR A 137 4.68 4.99 12.69
N ARG A 138 3.74 5.64 13.35
CA ARG A 138 3.41 5.35 14.75
C ARG A 138 2.04 4.70 14.85
N MET A 139 2.05 3.42 15.23
CA MET A 139 0.82 2.69 15.55
C MET A 139 0.46 2.94 17.01
N VAL A 140 -0.79 3.35 17.27
CA VAL A 140 -1.22 3.75 18.61
C VAL A 140 -2.53 3.10 19.02
N PRO A 141 -2.81 2.99 20.36
CA PRO A 141 -4.12 2.56 20.87
C PRO A 141 -5.25 3.52 20.43
N PRO A 142 -6.51 3.02 20.39
CA PRO A 142 -7.65 3.84 19.97
C PRO A 142 -7.91 5.10 20.81
N ASP A 143 -7.44 5.10 22.06
CA ASP A 143 -7.59 6.20 23.03
C ASP A 143 -6.34 7.09 23.14
N TYR A 144 -5.36 6.91 22.25
CA TYR A 144 -4.14 7.71 22.23
C TYR A 144 -4.45 9.18 21.95
N GLN A 145 -3.79 10.04 22.74
CA GLN A 145 -3.90 11.49 22.56
C GLN A 145 -2.65 12.01 21.88
N VAL A 146 -2.84 12.53 20.65
CA VAL A 146 -1.76 13.15 19.87
C VAL A 146 -1.38 14.46 20.55
N SER A 147 -0.09 14.64 20.83
CA SER A 147 0.44 15.90 21.38
C SER A 147 0.55 16.97 20.28
N GLU A 148 0.66 18.24 20.69
CA GLU A 148 0.88 19.36 19.75
C GLU A 148 2.16 19.19 18.92
N ALA A 149 3.21 18.62 19.52
CA ALA A 149 4.47 18.35 18.82
C ALA A 149 4.31 17.26 17.76
N GLU A 150 3.60 16.17 18.08
CA GLU A 150 3.29 15.11 17.13
C GLU A 150 2.38 15.60 16.01
N GLN A 151 1.39 16.43 16.33
CA GLN A 151 0.53 17.03 15.31
C GLN A 151 1.33 17.90 14.34
N ALA A 152 2.30 18.67 14.82
CA ALA A 152 3.18 19.46 13.97
C ALA A 152 4.01 18.56 13.01
N MET A 153 4.47 17.39 13.47
CA MET A 153 5.17 16.41 12.63
C MET A 153 4.22 15.77 11.59
N VAL A 154 2.97 15.48 11.98
CA VAL A 154 1.95 14.99 11.04
C VAL A 154 1.65 16.03 9.97
N ASP A 155 1.48 17.29 10.36
CA ASP A 155 1.21 18.41 9.44
C ASP A 155 2.40 18.68 8.49
N ALA A 156 3.64 18.36 8.94
CA ALA A 156 4.85 18.45 8.12
C ALA A 156 5.04 17.20 7.21
N GLY A 157 4.26 16.14 7.37
CA GLY A 157 4.41 14.88 6.64
C GLY A 157 5.56 14.00 7.15
N GLU A 158 6.14 14.30 8.30
CA GLU A 158 7.26 13.58 8.91
C GLU A 158 6.81 12.39 9.77
N LEU A 159 5.54 12.37 10.18
CA LEU A 159 4.95 11.35 11.04
C LEU A 159 3.57 10.96 10.54
N VAL A 160 3.32 9.65 10.44
CA VAL A 160 1.98 9.10 10.26
C VAL A 160 1.52 8.42 11.54
N ILE A 161 0.33 8.75 12.02
CA ILE A 161 -0.27 8.11 13.20
C ILE A 161 -1.42 7.20 12.77
N ALA A 162 -1.31 5.91 13.07
CA ALA A 162 -2.33 4.90 12.79
C ALA A 162 -2.91 4.33 14.08
N TYR A 163 -4.23 4.38 14.22
CA TYR A 163 -4.94 3.86 15.36
C TYR A 163 -5.29 2.38 15.21
N GLY A 164 -5.30 1.63 16.31
CA GLY A 164 -5.74 0.23 16.33
C GLY A 164 -4.76 -0.77 16.91
N SER A 165 -3.56 -0.35 17.30
CA SER A 165 -2.63 -1.19 18.03
C SER A 165 -3.02 -1.29 19.52
N ARG A 166 -2.41 -2.26 20.24
CA ARG A 166 -2.61 -2.40 21.70
C ARG A 166 -1.64 -1.53 22.51
N LYS A 167 -0.59 -1.05 21.89
CA LYS A 167 0.47 -0.24 22.52
C LYS A 167 1.05 0.69 21.44
N VAL A 168 1.78 1.71 21.87
CA VAL A 168 2.52 2.58 20.94
C VAL A 168 3.68 1.79 20.34
N GLU A 169 3.75 1.73 19.03
CA GLU A 169 4.82 1.11 18.25
C GLU A 169 5.28 2.08 17.18
N ASN A 170 6.56 2.42 17.18
CA ASN A 170 7.16 3.23 16.11
C ASN A 170 7.80 2.29 15.09
N LYS A 171 7.63 2.63 13.83
CA LYS A 171 8.21 1.93 12.68
C LYS A 171 8.75 2.95 11.69
N VAL A 172 9.75 2.57 10.94
CA VAL A 172 10.15 3.28 9.73
C VAL A 172 9.32 2.72 8.58
N TYR A 173 8.63 3.59 7.87
CA TYR A 173 7.89 3.22 6.67
C TYR A 173 8.60 3.78 5.46
N GLN A 174 8.92 2.92 4.53
CA GLN A 174 9.49 3.25 3.24
C GLN A 174 8.45 2.98 2.17
N SER A 175 8.23 3.96 1.33
CA SER A 175 7.28 3.89 0.23
C SER A 175 7.93 4.34 -1.06
N LEU A 176 7.59 3.69 -2.15
CA LEU A 176 8.07 4.05 -3.47
C LEU A 176 6.89 3.95 -4.44
N SER A 177 6.61 5.02 -5.19
CA SER A 177 5.47 5.09 -6.10
C SER A 177 5.84 5.57 -7.49
N TRP A 178 5.09 5.12 -8.49
CA TRP A 178 5.20 5.58 -9.88
C TRP A 178 3.91 5.33 -10.65
N GLU A 179 3.80 6.00 -11.78
CA GLU A 179 2.71 5.76 -12.73
C GLU A 179 3.26 5.32 -14.09
N GLU A 180 2.63 4.31 -14.68
CA GLU A 180 2.93 3.85 -16.02
C GLU A 180 1.67 3.41 -16.77
N GLY A 181 1.45 3.93 -17.97
CA GLY A 181 0.35 3.48 -18.84
C GLY A 181 -1.07 3.64 -18.24
N GLY A 182 -1.27 4.58 -17.32
CA GLY A 182 -2.54 4.77 -16.61
C GLY A 182 -2.77 3.79 -15.46
N VAL A 183 -1.70 3.19 -14.98
CA VAL A 183 -1.65 2.34 -13.78
C VAL A 183 -0.73 2.98 -12.76
N HIS A 184 -1.20 3.06 -11.53
CA HIS A 184 -0.43 3.53 -10.37
C HIS A 184 0.10 2.33 -9.59
N TYR A 185 1.36 2.41 -9.21
CA TYR A 185 2.07 1.42 -8.42
C TYR A 185 2.56 2.05 -7.13
N ASN A 186 2.44 1.31 -6.04
CA ASN A 186 3.03 1.67 -4.77
C ASN A 186 3.70 0.46 -4.14
N MET A 187 4.96 0.61 -3.73
CA MET A 187 5.78 -0.44 -3.12
C MET A 187 6.14 -0.03 -1.70
N ASP A 188 5.71 -0.79 -0.71
CA ASP A 188 5.80 -0.44 0.70
C ASP A 188 6.55 -1.49 1.51
N VAL A 189 7.32 -1.04 2.48
CA VAL A 189 7.95 -1.91 3.46
C VAL A 189 8.12 -1.20 4.80
N PHE A 190 8.02 -1.94 5.90
CA PHE A 190 8.27 -1.45 7.25
C PHE A 190 9.57 -1.99 7.81
N ASP A 191 10.33 -1.15 8.53
CA ASP A 191 11.53 -1.54 9.27
C ASP A 191 12.52 -2.35 8.41
N SER A 192 12.73 -1.93 7.16
CA SER A 192 13.57 -2.61 6.19
C SER A 192 14.97 -1.99 6.10
N ASP A 193 15.95 -2.83 5.79
CA ASP A 193 17.31 -2.41 5.44
C ASP A 193 17.46 -2.06 3.93
N LEU A 194 16.37 -2.09 3.16
CA LEU A 194 16.39 -1.70 1.75
C LEU A 194 16.70 -0.20 1.61
N THR A 195 17.64 0.11 0.73
CA THR A 195 17.91 1.51 0.36
C THR A 195 16.94 1.99 -0.71
N ALA A 196 16.80 3.30 -0.87
CA ALA A 196 16.02 3.90 -1.95
C ALA A 196 16.46 3.38 -3.34
N ASP A 197 17.77 3.27 -3.60
CA ASP A 197 18.32 2.72 -4.86
C ASP A 197 17.90 1.24 -5.07
N GLN A 198 17.85 0.44 -4.00
CA GLN A 198 17.43 -0.96 -4.11
C GLN A 198 15.95 -1.08 -4.41
N MET A 199 15.11 -0.26 -3.77
CA MET A 199 13.68 -0.20 -4.05
C MET A 199 13.42 0.32 -5.47
N ALA A 200 14.13 1.37 -5.90
CA ALA A 200 14.04 1.87 -7.28
C ALA A 200 14.45 0.80 -8.31
N GLY A 201 15.50 0.02 -8.02
CA GLY A 201 15.89 -1.13 -8.85
C GLY A 201 14.75 -2.16 -8.98
N MET A 202 14.03 -2.45 -7.90
CA MET A 202 12.87 -3.35 -7.95
C MET A 202 11.71 -2.76 -8.75
N ALA A 203 11.45 -1.45 -8.66
CA ALA A 203 10.46 -0.79 -9.50
C ALA A 203 10.82 -0.90 -10.99
N VAL A 204 12.10 -0.74 -11.34
CA VAL A 204 12.61 -0.93 -12.71
C VAL A 204 12.35 -2.36 -13.19
N GLU A 205 12.52 -3.39 -12.34
CA GLU A 205 12.19 -4.77 -12.72
C GLU A 205 10.70 -4.93 -13.08
N ILE A 206 9.79 -4.25 -12.37
CA ILE A 206 8.35 -4.23 -12.71
C ILE A 206 8.11 -3.46 -14.01
N ILE A 207 8.67 -2.26 -14.17
CA ILE A 207 8.51 -1.41 -15.36
C ILE A 207 8.97 -2.15 -16.62
N GLU A 208 10.10 -2.83 -16.56
CA GLU A 208 10.64 -3.59 -17.69
C GLU A 208 9.92 -4.93 -17.92
N GLY A 209 9.09 -5.38 -16.97
CA GLY A 209 8.31 -6.60 -17.11
C GLY A 209 9.17 -7.87 -17.15
N HIS A 210 10.28 -7.89 -16.43
CA HIS A 210 11.14 -9.07 -16.32
C HIS A 210 10.44 -10.15 -15.49
N SER A 211 10.03 -11.21 -16.19
CA SER A 211 9.42 -12.44 -15.63
C SER A 211 10.49 -13.45 -15.26
#